data_577d98a21d1a7cd72269e03137bc1fb4
#
_entry.id   577d98a21d1a7cd72269e03137bc1fb4
#
_cell.length_a   1.000
_cell.length_b   1.000
_cell.length_c   1.000
_cell.angle_alpha   90.00
_cell.angle_beta   90.00
_cell.angle_gamma   90.00
#
_symmetry.space_group_name_H-M   'P 1'
#
loop_
_entity.id
_entity.type
_entity.pdbx_description
1 polymer ?
#
loop_
_entity_poly.entity_id
_entity_poly.type
_entity_poly.pdbx_seq_one_letter_code
_entity_poly.pdbx_strand_id
1 'polypeptide(L)' 'AIRSALGSSFGSYCWGTVLKYLWRWPHKGGAEDLRKAQTYLTWLIDFVEHADGD' A
#
# COMPACT_ATOMS: atom_id res chain seq x y z
N ALA A 1 -3.18 -4.25 -15.01
CA ALA A 1 -3.47 -5.36 -14.12
C ALA A 1 -2.62 -5.29 -12.88
N ILE A 2 -2.90 -6.19 -11.94
CA ILE A 2 -2.17 -6.22 -10.66
C ILE A 2 -0.68 -6.37 -10.89
N ARG A 3 -0.31 -7.17 -11.86
CA ARG A 3 1.10 -7.37 -12.16
C ARG A 3 1.78 -6.07 -12.59
N SER A 4 1.09 -5.25 -13.34
CA SER A 4 1.63 -3.95 -13.73
C SER A 4 1.84 -3.06 -12.53
N ALA A 5 0.87 -3.05 -11.61
CA ALA A 5 0.99 -2.25 -10.41
C ALA A 5 2.19 -2.66 -9.57
N LEU A 6 2.37 -3.96 -9.41
CA LEU A 6 3.50 -4.47 -8.62
C LEU A 6 4.82 -4.24 -9.31
N GLY A 7 4.80 -4.13 -10.64
CA GLY A 7 6.02 -3.91 -11.39
C GLY A 7 6.46 -2.45 -11.44
N SER A 8 5.62 -1.53 -10.99
CA SER A 8 5.98 -0.12 -11.02
C SER A 8 6.61 0.29 -9.69
N SER A 9 7.41 1.37 -9.74
CA SER A 9 8.03 1.88 -8.52
C SER A 9 6.98 2.32 -7.51
N PHE A 10 5.94 2.99 -7.98
CA PHE A 10 4.91 3.48 -7.08
C PHE A 10 4.15 2.33 -6.44
N GLY A 11 3.75 1.34 -7.24
CA GLY A 11 3.03 0.18 -6.71
C GLY A 11 3.87 -0.58 -5.70
N SER A 12 5.14 -0.80 -6.03
CA SER A 12 6.04 -1.49 -5.12
C SER A 12 6.25 -0.71 -3.84
N TYR A 13 6.36 0.61 -3.95
CA TYR A 13 6.54 1.46 -2.78
C TYR A 13 5.36 1.37 -1.84
N CYS A 14 4.14 1.51 -2.37
CA CYS A 14 2.96 1.45 -1.53
C CYS A 14 2.79 0.07 -0.90
N TRP A 15 3.01 -0.96 -1.69
CA TRP A 15 2.87 -2.33 -1.21
C TRP A 15 3.83 -2.61 -0.05
N GLY A 16 5.10 -2.23 -0.24
CA GLY A 16 6.09 -2.44 0.79
C GLY A 16 5.82 -1.61 2.04
N THR A 17 5.33 -0.38 1.84
CA THR A 17 5.02 0.49 2.98
C THR A 17 3.85 -0.07 3.78
N VAL A 18 2.81 -0.56 3.11
CA VAL A 18 1.69 -1.19 3.79
C VAL A 18 2.16 -2.37 4.63
N LEU A 19 2.98 -3.24 4.01
CA LEU A 19 3.50 -4.40 4.74
C LEU A 19 4.32 -3.99 5.94
N LYS A 20 5.12 -2.95 5.79
CA LYS A 20 5.95 -2.46 6.89
C LYS A 20 5.09 -2.05 8.07
N TYR A 21 4.03 -1.29 7.83
CA TYR A 21 3.18 -0.84 8.91
C TYR A 21 2.34 -1.97 9.50
N LEU A 22 1.91 -2.91 8.68
CA LEU A 22 1.19 -4.08 9.19
C LEU A 22 2.08 -4.95 10.07
N TRP A 23 3.38 -4.94 9.79
CA TRP A 23 4.33 -5.72 10.58
C TRP A 23 4.62 -5.05 11.92
N ARG A 24 4.69 -3.73 11.94
CA ARG A 24 5.19 -3.05 13.13
C ARG A 24 4.12 -2.53 14.08
N TRP A 25 2.85 -2.51 13.67
CA TRP A 25 1.82 -1.92 14.51
C TRP A 25 1.72 -2.56 15.91
N PRO A 26 1.89 -3.90 16.06
CA PRO A 26 1.76 -4.49 17.40
C PRO A 26 2.87 -4.05 18.34
N HIS A 27 4.00 -3.62 17.80
CA HIS A 27 5.17 -3.31 18.61
C HIS A 27 5.41 -1.81 18.76
N LYS A 28 4.86 -1.00 17.86
CA LYS A 28 5.21 0.40 17.85
C LYS A 28 4.01 1.32 17.79
N GLY A 29 3.46 1.56 16.63
CA GLY A 29 2.51 2.63 16.44
C GLY A 29 1.06 2.29 16.71
N GLY A 30 0.72 1.03 16.87
CA GLY A 30 -0.65 0.64 17.13
C GLY A 30 -1.59 1.13 16.04
N ALA A 31 -2.69 1.75 16.46
CA ALA A 31 -3.70 2.21 15.53
C ALA A 31 -3.16 3.25 14.54
N GLU A 32 -2.19 4.03 14.96
CA GLU A 32 -1.62 5.04 14.08
C GLU A 32 -0.91 4.40 12.89
N ASP A 33 -0.16 3.32 13.16
CA ASP A 33 0.49 2.59 12.07
C ASP A 33 -0.54 1.95 11.15
N LEU A 34 -1.63 1.46 11.72
CA LEU A 34 -2.69 0.89 10.90
C LEU A 34 -3.35 1.94 10.01
N ARG A 35 -3.50 3.16 10.52
CA ARG A 35 -4.05 4.25 9.70
C ARG A 35 -3.11 4.62 8.58
N LYS A 36 -1.81 4.61 8.83
CA LYS A 36 -0.84 4.88 7.78
C LYS A 36 -0.90 3.79 6.72
N ALA A 37 -0.99 2.53 7.13
CA ALA A 37 -1.14 1.45 6.18
C ALA A 37 -2.41 1.64 5.35
N GLN A 38 -3.49 2.07 5.97
CA GLN A 38 -4.73 2.31 5.27
C GLN A 38 -4.58 3.38 4.19
N THR A 39 -3.86 4.45 4.51
CA THR A 39 -3.63 5.53 3.55
C THR A 39 -2.87 5.00 2.33
N TYR A 40 -1.79 4.29 2.57
CA TYR A 40 -1.00 3.76 1.46
C TYR A 40 -1.77 2.71 0.68
N LEU A 41 -2.58 1.93 1.37
CA LEU A 41 -3.40 0.93 0.70
C LEU A 41 -4.44 1.61 -0.20
N THR A 42 -5.03 2.68 0.26
CA THR A 42 -5.98 3.44 -0.55
C THR A 42 -5.31 3.96 -1.81
N TRP A 43 -4.10 4.49 -1.67
CA TRP A 43 -3.35 4.97 -2.83
C TRP A 43 -3.05 3.83 -3.80
N LEU A 44 -2.71 2.67 -3.26
CA LEU A 44 -2.40 1.52 -4.10
C LEU A 44 -3.63 1.03 -4.85
N ILE A 45 -4.77 0.98 -4.16
CA ILE A 45 -6.02 0.59 -4.80
C ILE A 45 -6.34 1.55 -5.95
N ASP A 46 -6.22 2.83 -5.69
CA ASP A 46 -6.50 3.85 -6.70
C ASP A 46 -5.55 3.68 -7.89
N PHE A 47 -4.29 3.44 -7.61
CA PHE A 47 -3.31 3.24 -8.66
C PHE A 47 -3.63 2.04 -9.53
N VAL A 48 -3.99 0.93 -8.89
CA VAL A 48 -4.33 -0.30 -9.62
C VAL A 48 -5.59 -0.10 -10.45
N GLU A 49 -6.58 0.55 -9.88
CA GLU A 49 -7.83 0.77 -10.60
C GLU A 49 -7.61 1.63 -11.83
N HIS A 50 -6.78 2.64 -11.73
CA HIS A 50 -6.49 3.50 -12.87
C HIS A 50 -5.63 2.79 -13.90
N ALA A 51 -4.71 1.95 -13.45
CA ALA A 51 -3.85 1.20 -14.35
C ALA A 51 -4.67 0.19 -15.15
N ASP A 52 -5.68 -0.41 -14.52
CA ASP A 52 -6.51 -1.40 -15.18
C ASP A 52 -7.65 -0.78 -15.98
N GLY A 53 -8.19 0.29 -15.47
CA GLY A 53 -9.39 0.88 -16.02
C GLY A 53 -9.18 1.57 -17.34
N ASP A 54 -7.95 1.90 -17.59
CA ASP A 54 -7.64 2.62 -18.80
C ASP A 54 -7.01 1.74 -19.84
#